data_b772c1925ef53f6311395bb276de1095
#
_entry.id   b772c1925ef53f6311395bb276de1095
#
_cell.length_a   1.000
_cell.length_b   1.000
_cell.length_c   1.000
_cell.angle_alpha   90.00
_cell.angle_beta   90.00
_cell.angle_gamma   90.00
#
_symmetry.space_group_name_H-M   'P 1'
#
loop_
_entity.id
_entity.type
_entity.pdbx_description
1 polymer ?
#
loop_
_entity_poly.entity_id
_entity_poly.type
_entity_poly.pdbx_seq_one_letter_code
_entity_poly.pdbx_strand_id
1 'polypeptide(L)'
;MKTLIQDAVIVNEGRSFVGSVLIDGAFVASVYEEGETPRADGATVINARGQWLLPGVIDDHVHFREPGMTHKGTIASESRAAVAGGVTTFMDMPNTNPKTVTRREWEWKME
;
A
#
# COMPACT_ATOMS: atom_id res chain seq x y z
N MET A 1 9.94 10.53 -9.33
CA MET A 1 9.47 11.61 -8.42
C MET A 1 9.86 11.20 -7.00
N LYS A 2 10.57 12.08 -6.30
CA LYS A 2 11.02 11.79 -4.93
C LYS A 2 10.06 12.39 -3.91
N THR A 3 9.83 11.66 -2.82
CA THR A 3 9.04 12.11 -1.68
C THR A 3 9.82 11.82 -0.40
N LEU A 4 10.00 12.81 0.45
CA LEU A 4 10.54 12.65 1.80
C LEU A 4 9.40 12.73 2.82
N ILE A 5 9.15 11.64 3.55
CA ILE A 5 8.28 11.64 4.73
C ILE A 5 9.20 11.94 5.92
N GLN A 6 9.00 13.10 6.55
CA GLN A 6 9.93 13.63 7.54
C GLN A 6 9.36 13.56 8.95
N ASP A 7 10.22 13.22 9.93
CA ASP A 7 9.96 13.26 11.37
C ASP A 7 8.79 12.35 11.83
N ALA A 8 8.55 11.24 11.14
CA ALA A 8 7.54 10.27 11.53
C ALA A 8 8.01 9.36 12.67
N VAL A 9 7.07 8.80 13.42
CA VAL A 9 7.33 7.63 14.26
C VAL A 9 7.26 6.39 13.36
N ILE A 10 8.42 5.90 12.94
CA ILE A 10 8.53 4.73 12.06
C ILE A 10 8.37 3.46 12.90
N VAL A 11 7.45 2.58 12.50
CA VAL A 11 7.22 1.28 13.12
C VAL A 11 7.45 0.19 12.07
N ASN A 12 8.55 -0.53 12.19
CA ASN A 12 8.93 -1.57 11.26
C ASN A 12 9.85 -2.61 11.94
N GLU A 13 9.71 -3.88 11.57
CA GLU A 13 10.57 -4.99 12.01
C GLU A 13 10.74 -5.07 13.54
N GLY A 14 9.65 -4.86 14.29
CA GLY A 14 9.65 -4.90 15.75
C GLY A 14 10.29 -3.71 16.45
N ARG A 15 10.67 -2.67 15.70
CA ARG A 15 11.25 -1.42 16.20
C ARG A 15 10.27 -0.26 16.02
N SER A 16 10.38 0.73 16.91
CA SER A 16 9.70 2.01 16.79
C SER A 16 10.72 3.12 17.11
N PHE A 17 10.86 4.07 16.20
CA PHE A 17 11.82 5.18 16.34
C PHE A 17 11.35 6.40 15.54
N VAL A 18 11.80 7.59 15.93
CA VAL A 18 11.59 8.81 15.14
C VAL A 18 12.58 8.83 13.99
N GLY A 19 12.09 9.11 12.79
CA GLY A 19 12.95 9.14 11.61
C GLY A 19 12.26 9.68 10.38
N SER A 20 12.94 9.55 9.24
CA SER A 20 12.44 10.01 7.94
C SER A 20 12.65 8.94 6.88
N VAL A 21 11.76 8.91 5.90
CA VAL A 21 11.83 7.95 4.79
C VAL A 21 11.87 8.70 3.46
N LEU A 22 12.88 8.43 2.65
CA LEU A 22 12.96 8.91 1.27
C LEU A 22 12.43 7.82 0.33
N ILE A 23 11.42 8.19 -0.44
CA ILE A 23 10.85 7.37 -1.51
C ILE A 23 11.32 7.94 -2.85
N ASP A 24 11.81 7.08 -3.74
CA ASP A 24 12.16 7.42 -5.12
C ASP A 24 11.40 6.50 -6.09
N GLY A 25 10.42 7.07 -6.77
CA GLY A 25 9.52 6.30 -7.62
C GLY A 25 8.73 5.25 -6.83
N ALA A 26 8.97 3.98 -7.12
CA ALA A 26 8.30 2.84 -6.48
C ALA A 26 9.09 2.22 -5.30
N PHE A 27 10.22 2.82 -4.92
CA PHE A 27 11.13 2.22 -3.94
C PHE A 27 11.36 3.11 -2.72
N VAL A 28 11.52 2.50 -1.55
CA VAL A 28 12.12 3.12 -0.39
C VAL A 28 13.63 3.24 -0.66
N ALA A 29 14.09 4.47 -0.90
CA ALA A 29 15.49 4.72 -1.25
C ALA A 29 16.38 4.81 0.00
N SER A 30 15.86 5.36 1.10
CA SER A 30 16.61 5.50 2.36
C SER A 30 15.66 5.64 3.54
N VAL A 31 16.10 5.15 4.69
CA VAL A 31 15.50 5.39 5.99
C VAL A 31 16.56 6.10 6.83
N TYR A 32 16.19 7.20 7.45
CA TYR A 32 17.05 8.03 8.30
C TYR A 32 16.54 7.92 9.73
N GLU A 33 17.43 7.62 10.67
CA GLU A 33 17.13 7.62 12.11
C GLU A 33 17.26 9.04 12.70
N GLU A 34 16.85 9.19 13.95
CA GLU A 34 16.93 10.47 14.66
C GLU A 34 18.38 10.98 14.72
N GLY A 35 18.58 12.26 14.39
CA GLY A 35 19.90 12.88 14.32
C GLY A 35 20.58 12.79 12.95
N GLU A 36 20.08 11.98 12.03
CA GLU A 36 20.57 11.96 10.65
C GLU A 36 19.92 13.06 9.83
N THR A 37 20.67 13.62 8.87
CA THR A 37 20.16 14.66 7.97
C THR A 37 19.64 14.01 6.67
N PRO A 38 18.33 14.02 6.42
CA PRO A 38 17.80 13.48 5.18
C PRO A 38 18.26 14.26 3.96
N ARG A 39 18.66 13.54 2.90
CA ARG A 39 18.95 14.15 1.59
C ARG A 39 17.66 14.24 0.79
N ALA A 40 17.11 15.46 0.72
CA ALA A 40 15.79 15.70 0.10
C ALA A 40 15.88 16.50 -1.21
N ASP A 41 17.03 16.48 -1.89
CA ASP A 41 17.23 17.26 -3.11
C ASP A 41 16.17 16.95 -4.17
N GLY A 42 15.33 17.94 -4.46
CA GLY A 42 14.23 17.82 -5.42
C GLY A 42 13.05 16.94 -4.96
N ALA A 43 12.98 16.56 -3.67
CA ALA A 43 11.87 15.79 -3.15
C ALA A 43 10.69 16.67 -2.69
N THR A 44 9.48 16.18 -2.87
CA THR A 44 8.31 16.71 -2.15
C THR A 44 8.41 16.29 -0.69
N VAL A 45 8.35 17.24 0.24
CA VAL A 45 8.47 16.96 1.68
C VAL A 45 7.07 16.87 2.31
N ILE A 46 6.82 15.78 3.03
CA ILE A 46 5.64 15.58 3.87
C ILE A 46 6.09 15.60 5.32
N ASN A 47 5.69 16.61 6.08
CA ASN A 47 5.94 16.63 7.52
C ASN A 47 4.98 15.69 8.23
N ALA A 48 5.50 14.63 8.82
CA ALA A 48 4.75 13.60 9.53
C ALA A 48 5.05 13.57 11.04
N ARG A 49 5.49 14.71 11.60
CA ARG A 49 5.80 14.82 13.03
C ARG A 49 4.60 14.42 13.90
N GLY A 50 4.83 13.45 14.78
CA GLY A 50 3.81 12.90 15.66
C GLY A 50 2.85 11.91 14.99
N GLN A 51 3.03 11.62 13.70
CA GLN A 51 2.29 10.58 12.99
C GLN A 51 3.09 9.29 12.94
N TRP A 52 2.38 8.18 12.86
CA TRP A 52 2.99 6.88 12.70
C TRP A 52 3.14 6.54 11.23
N LEU A 53 4.31 6.04 10.86
CA LEU A 53 4.61 5.53 9.53
C LEU A 53 4.85 4.02 9.62
N LEU A 54 3.99 3.27 8.98
CA LEU A 54 4.04 1.81 8.91
C LEU A 54 4.19 1.36 7.46
N PRO A 55 4.78 0.18 7.21
CA PRO A 55 4.62 -0.48 5.91
C PRO A 55 3.15 -0.68 5.58
N GLY A 56 2.80 -0.58 4.30
CA GLY A 56 1.45 -0.87 3.84
C GLY A 56 1.04 -2.30 4.20
N VAL A 57 -0.19 -2.47 4.66
CA VAL A 57 -0.72 -3.78 5.05
C VAL A 57 -0.91 -4.65 3.81
N ILE A 58 -0.55 -5.93 3.92
CA ILE A 58 -0.87 -6.96 2.94
C ILE A 58 -2.07 -7.74 3.49
N ASP A 59 -3.20 -7.70 2.77
CA ASP A 59 -4.38 -8.50 3.09
C ASP A 59 -4.43 -9.70 2.14
N ASP A 60 -4.19 -10.87 2.67
CA ASP A 60 -4.08 -12.11 1.90
C ASP A 60 -5.43 -12.83 1.68
N HIS A 61 -6.54 -12.22 2.09
CA HIS A 61 -7.86 -12.84 1.99
C HIS A 61 -9.00 -11.83 1.82
N VAL A 62 -9.18 -11.32 0.61
CA VAL A 62 -10.28 -10.39 0.30
C VAL A 62 -11.30 -10.99 -0.67
N HIS A 63 -12.47 -10.38 -0.74
CA HIS A 63 -13.57 -10.78 -1.62
C HIS A 63 -14.13 -9.57 -2.36
N PHE A 64 -13.52 -9.17 -3.45
CA PHE A 64 -13.92 -7.97 -4.21
C PHE A 64 -15.13 -8.19 -5.12
N ARG A 65 -15.56 -9.46 -5.27
CA ARG A 65 -16.83 -9.82 -5.92
C ARG A 65 -16.90 -9.60 -7.44
N GLU A 66 -15.87 -9.13 -8.06
CA GLU A 66 -15.77 -8.96 -9.50
C GLU A 66 -14.84 -10.04 -10.09
N PRO A 67 -15.27 -10.72 -11.17
CA PRO A 67 -16.47 -10.49 -11.97
C PRO A 67 -17.76 -11.12 -11.40
N GLY A 68 -18.89 -10.66 -11.95
CA GLY A 68 -20.22 -11.29 -11.86
C GLY A 68 -21.05 -11.01 -10.61
N MET A 69 -20.48 -10.37 -9.58
CA MET A 69 -21.21 -9.98 -8.36
C MET A 69 -20.97 -8.52 -7.99
N THR A 70 -20.84 -7.66 -8.99
CA THR A 70 -20.50 -6.23 -8.85
C THR A 70 -21.54 -5.42 -8.09
N HIS A 71 -22.76 -5.95 -7.92
CA HIS A 71 -23.77 -5.36 -7.03
C HIS A 71 -23.38 -5.39 -5.54
N LYS A 72 -22.38 -6.21 -5.17
CA LYS A 72 -21.83 -6.29 -3.81
C LYS A 72 -20.57 -5.46 -3.63
N GLY A 73 -19.78 -5.30 -4.70
CA GLY A 73 -18.53 -4.57 -4.73
C GLY A 73 -17.82 -4.78 -6.06
N THR A 74 -16.98 -3.81 -6.42
CA THR A 74 -16.12 -3.89 -7.61
C THR A 74 -14.67 -3.83 -7.19
N ILE A 75 -13.75 -4.29 -8.04
CA ILE A 75 -12.31 -4.13 -7.78
C ILE A 75 -11.99 -2.65 -7.55
N ALA A 76 -12.60 -1.75 -8.33
CA ALA A 76 -12.36 -0.31 -8.21
C ALA A 76 -12.87 0.28 -6.89
N SER A 77 -14.05 -0.12 -6.40
CA SER A 77 -14.58 0.38 -5.13
C SER A 77 -13.82 -0.18 -3.93
N GLU A 78 -13.61 -1.49 -3.94
CA GLU A 78 -12.99 -2.21 -2.81
C GLU A 78 -11.49 -1.93 -2.69
N SER A 79 -10.77 -1.75 -3.82
CA SER A 79 -9.37 -1.33 -3.77
C SER A 79 -9.19 0.08 -3.19
N ARG A 80 -10.12 1.00 -3.46
CA ARG A 80 -10.10 2.34 -2.83
C ARG A 80 -10.35 2.25 -1.33
N ALA A 81 -11.30 1.41 -0.91
CA ALA A 81 -11.56 1.17 0.51
C ALA A 81 -10.33 0.54 1.20
N ALA A 82 -9.68 -0.43 0.55
CA ALA A 82 -8.45 -1.04 1.03
C ALA A 82 -7.35 0.00 1.25
N VAL A 83 -7.07 0.83 0.25
CA VAL A 83 -6.07 1.92 0.35
C VAL A 83 -6.42 2.91 1.45
N ALA A 84 -7.69 3.30 1.58
CA ALA A 84 -8.14 4.20 2.64
C ALA A 84 -7.94 3.59 4.05
N GLY A 85 -7.94 2.25 4.16
CA GLY A 85 -7.63 1.52 5.38
C GLY A 85 -6.14 1.21 5.57
N GLY A 86 -5.25 1.63 4.65
CA GLY A 86 -3.81 1.37 4.72
C GLY A 86 -3.37 0.03 4.12
N VAL A 87 -4.27 -0.69 3.45
CA VAL A 87 -3.95 -1.92 2.70
C VAL A 87 -3.38 -1.53 1.34
N THR A 88 -2.16 -1.94 1.05
CA THR A 88 -1.45 -1.62 -0.22
C THR A 88 -1.30 -2.81 -1.15
N THR A 89 -1.56 -4.01 -0.64
CA THR A 89 -1.50 -5.26 -1.40
C THR A 89 -2.60 -6.18 -0.92
N PHE A 90 -3.28 -6.86 -1.84
CA PHE A 90 -4.33 -7.82 -1.47
C PHE A 90 -4.30 -9.04 -2.38
N MET A 91 -4.82 -10.16 -1.87
CA MET A 91 -5.06 -11.38 -2.61
C MET A 91 -6.57 -11.65 -2.66
N ASP A 92 -7.16 -11.47 -3.85
CA ASP A 92 -8.59 -11.65 -4.02
C ASP A 92 -8.95 -13.13 -4.22
N MET A 93 -9.93 -13.59 -3.46
CA MET A 93 -10.37 -14.98 -3.49
C MET A 93 -11.13 -15.32 -4.77
N PRO A 94 -11.02 -16.57 -5.26
CA PRO A 94 -11.54 -16.96 -6.57
C PRO A 94 -13.07 -17.21 -6.61
N ASN A 95 -13.79 -16.86 -5.55
CA ASN A 95 -15.24 -17.11 -5.43
C ASN A 95 -16.09 -16.03 -6.11
N THR A 96 -15.77 -15.75 -7.35
CA THR A 96 -16.44 -14.84 -8.28
C THR A 96 -17.47 -15.59 -9.15
N ASN A 97 -18.12 -14.94 -10.09
CA ASN A 97 -19.05 -15.57 -11.03
C ASN A 97 -18.74 -15.14 -12.48
N PRO A 98 -18.11 -16.03 -13.30
CA PRO A 98 -17.66 -17.39 -12.95
C PRO A 98 -16.55 -17.40 -11.90
N LYS A 99 -16.33 -18.56 -11.28
CA LYS A 99 -15.21 -18.73 -10.33
C LYS A 99 -13.88 -18.57 -11.07
N THR A 100 -12.97 -17.79 -10.51
CA THR A 100 -11.63 -17.55 -11.09
C THR A 100 -10.66 -18.68 -10.69
N VAL A 101 -10.85 -19.88 -11.22
CA VAL A 101 -10.08 -21.08 -10.84
C VAL A 101 -9.26 -21.67 -11.97
N THR A 102 -9.34 -21.11 -13.17
CA THR A 102 -8.49 -21.48 -14.31
C THR A 102 -7.80 -20.25 -14.87
N ARG A 103 -6.78 -20.49 -15.70
CA ARG A 103 -6.06 -19.42 -16.38
C ARG A 103 -6.99 -18.55 -17.25
N ARG A 104 -7.97 -19.17 -17.91
CA ARG A 104 -8.93 -18.46 -18.75
C ARG A 104 -9.78 -17.45 -17.96
N GLU A 105 -10.35 -17.87 -16.82
CA GLU A 105 -11.14 -16.97 -15.97
C GLU A 105 -10.25 -15.89 -15.34
N TRP A 106 -8.98 -16.21 -15.04
CA TRP A 106 -8.04 -15.23 -14.53
C TRP A 106 -7.71 -14.17 -15.58
N GLU A 107 -7.39 -14.57 -16.82
CA GLU A 107 -7.13 -13.65 -17.93
C GLU A 107 -8.34 -12.73 -18.15
N TRP A 108 -9.53 -13.28 -18.20
CA TRP A 108 -10.76 -12.48 -18.33
C TRP A 108 -11.00 -11.51 -17.18
N LYS A 109 -10.64 -11.85 -15.95
CA LYS A 109 -10.75 -10.96 -14.79
C LYS A 109 -9.77 -9.79 -14.88
N MET A 110 -8.69 -9.93 -15.61
CA MET A 110 -7.63 -8.90 -15.74
C MET A 110 -7.85 -7.94 -16.91
N GLU A 111 -8.84 -8.22 -17.79
CA GLU A 111 -9.27 -7.32 -18.89
C GLU A 111 -10.17 -6.19 -18.37
#